data_6bc7007ee460d8ad6da8ef9ca75a8e40
#
_entry.id   6bc7007ee460d8ad6da8ef9ca75a8e40
#
_cell.length_a   1.000
_cell.length_b   1.000
_cell.length_c   1.000
_cell.angle_alpha   90.00
_cell.angle_beta   90.00
_cell.angle_gamma   90.00
#
_symmetry.space_group_name_H-M   'P 1'
#
loop_
_entity.id
_entity.type
_entity.pdbx_description
1 polymer ?
#
loop_
_entity_poly.entity_id
_entity_poly.type
_entity_poly.pdbx_seq_one_letter_code
_entity_poly.pdbx_strand_id
1 'polypeptide(L)'
;MGKISKAGKRQKSLKIGIFGGAFNPVHNGHINLAEEYISLLGLDRLFVVPTANPPHRAYDDFVPAECRFDMLSLAFGDNKTVEISDIEFQSSQKSYTYNTVLKFKEMLGECELFLIVGQDQFLSFDKWYNYEALLKEVTLCTAAREKNSREKIIDFAQSTLHLDKYYLADFEPVVVSSSYVREKIANGESLAGLVPESVENYIKSKGLYNAKR
;
A
#
# COMPACT_ATOMS: atom_id res chain seq x y z
N MET A 1 18.67 52.64 10.98
CA MET A 1 17.44 51.82 11.10
C MET A 1 17.68 50.50 10.38
N GLY A 2 18.08 49.48 11.11
CA GLY A 2 18.37 48.17 10.54
C GLY A 2 17.08 47.38 10.32
N LYS A 3 16.84 46.90 9.09
CA LYS A 3 15.78 45.95 8.79
C LYS A 3 16.18 44.55 9.30
N ILE A 4 15.51 44.07 10.35
CA ILE A 4 15.64 42.70 10.82
C ILE A 4 14.82 41.83 9.83
N SER A 5 15.53 41.13 8.97
CA SER A 5 14.95 40.07 8.14
C SER A 5 14.50 38.96 9.06
N LYS A 6 13.19 38.78 9.19
CA LYS A 6 12.59 37.56 9.78
C LYS A 6 12.91 36.41 8.85
N ALA A 7 13.90 35.60 9.19
CA ALA A 7 14.09 34.28 8.61
C ALA A 7 12.82 33.45 8.88
N GLY A 8 11.98 33.28 7.85
CA GLY A 8 10.81 32.43 7.91
C GLY A 8 11.27 31.01 8.24
N LYS A 9 10.82 30.45 9.35
CA LYS A 9 10.95 29.01 9.61
C LYS A 9 10.34 28.30 8.42
N ARG A 10 11.14 27.58 7.59
CA ARG A 10 10.62 26.65 6.59
C ARG A 10 9.72 25.67 7.36
N GLN A 11 8.41 25.76 7.13
CA GLN A 11 7.47 24.80 7.65
C GLN A 11 7.89 23.43 7.08
N LYS A 12 8.13 22.45 7.95
CA LYS A 12 8.53 21.09 7.53
C LYS A 12 7.41 20.54 6.66
N SER A 13 7.71 20.17 5.43
CA SER A 13 6.75 19.52 4.54
C SER A 13 6.27 18.22 5.19
N LEU A 14 4.95 17.97 5.17
CA LEU A 14 4.38 16.73 5.67
C LEU A 14 4.81 15.57 4.78
N LYS A 15 5.17 14.46 5.40
CA LYS A 15 5.51 13.20 4.73
C LYS A 15 4.33 12.25 4.78
N ILE A 16 3.73 12.03 3.64
CA ILE A 16 2.50 11.24 3.50
C ILE A 16 2.78 9.97 2.70
N GLY A 17 2.52 8.82 3.32
CA GLY A 17 2.53 7.53 2.64
C GLY A 17 1.18 7.22 2.00
N ILE A 18 1.20 6.58 0.84
CA ILE A 18 0.03 5.97 0.19
C ILE A 18 0.37 4.51 -0.06
N PHE A 19 -0.42 3.61 0.49
CA PHE A 19 -0.27 2.18 0.31
C PHE A 19 -1.54 1.60 -0.30
N GLY A 20 -1.55 1.51 -1.63
CA GLY A 20 -2.65 0.95 -2.41
C GLY A 20 -2.52 -0.56 -2.57
N GLY A 21 -3.65 -1.26 -2.54
CA GLY A 21 -3.64 -2.70 -2.77
C GLY A 21 -5.02 -3.36 -2.79
N ALA A 22 -5.06 -4.58 -3.27
CA ALA A 22 -6.28 -5.39 -3.26
C ALA A 22 -6.70 -5.79 -1.84
N PHE A 23 -5.72 -6.10 -0.98
CA PHE A 23 -5.92 -6.56 0.41
C PHE A 23 -7.03 -7.62 0.54
N ASN A 24 -6.87 -8.71 -0.20
CA ASN A 24 -7.92 -9.74 -0.35
C ASN A 24 -7.46 -11.14 0.13
N PRO A 25 -7.24 -11.34 1.47
CA PRO A 25 -7.30 -10.37 2.56
C PRO A 25 -6.00 -9.59 2.80
N VAL A 26 -6.03 -8.62 3.72
CA VAL A 26 -4.83 -8.07 4.36
C VAL A 26 -4.13 -9.18 5.15
N HIS A 27 -2.79 -9.10 5.24
CA HIS A 27 -1.96 -10.10 5.93
C HIS A 27 -0.72 -9.46 6.56
N ASN A 28 -0.01 -10.20 7.41
CA ASN A 28 1.12 -9.69 8.17
C ASN A 28 2.25 -9.12 7.30
N GLY A 29 2.42 -9.61 6.06
CA GLY A 29 3.37 -9.02 5.11
C GLY A 29 2.99 -7.59 4.67
N HIS A 30 1.69 -7.26 4.58
CA HIS A 30 1.25 -5.89 4.32
C HIS A 30 1.48 -4.98 5.53
N ILE A 31 1.19 -5.48 6.74
CA ILE A 31 1.36 -4.73 7.99
C ILE A 31 2.83 -4.43 8.21
N ASN A 32 3.69 -5.43 8.09
CA ASN A 32 5.13 -5.28 8.22
C ASN A 32 5.70 -4.23 7.25
N LEU A 33 5.32 -4.29 5.97
CA LEU A 33 5.77 -3.32 4.97
C LEU A 33 5.33 -1.89 5.31
N ALA A 34 4.10 -1.72 5.79
CA ALA A 34 3.56 -0.42 6.18
C ALA A 34 4.30 0.16 7.41
N GLU A 35 4.48 -0.63 8.46
CA GLU A 35 5.14 -0.22 9.70
C GLU A 35 6.61 0.14 9.49
N GLU A 36 7.32 -0.66 8.68
CA GLU A 36 8.70 -0.38 8.33
C GLU A 36 8.85 0.94 7.59
N TYR A 37 7.96 1.25 6.64
CA TYR A 37 8.01 2.53 5.93
C TYR A 37 7.57 3.72 6.78
N ILE A 38 6.63 3.54 7.70
CA ILE A 38 6.29 4.57 8.69
C ILE A 38 7.55 4.95 9.48
N SER A 39 8.27 3.95 9.98
CA SER A 39 9.49 4.14 10.76
C SER A 39 10.64 4.71 9.93
N LEU A 40 10.94 4.09 8.78
CA LEU A 40 12.09 4.43 7.92
C LEU A 40 12.03 5.87 7.40
N LEU A 41 10.85 6.31 6.96
CA LEU A 41 10.67 7.63 6.38
C LEU A 41 10.24 8.68 7.42
N GLY A 42 9.81 8.25 8.60
CA GLY A 42 9.19 9.11 9.60
C GLY A 42 7.93 9.75 9.01
N LEU A 43 7.01 8.92 8.50
CA LEU A 43 5.76 9.38 7.90
C LEU A 43 4.89 10.07 8.97
N ASP A 44 4.35 11.22 8.64
CA ASP A 44 3.37 11.91 9.46
C ASP A 44 1.99 11.23 9.37
N ARG A 45 1.63 10.67 8.20
CA ARG A 45 0.42 9.86 7.96
C ARG A 45 0.69 8.82 6.87
N LEU A 46 0.01 7.66 6.97
CA LEU A 46 -0.05 6.62 5.96
C LEU A 46 -1.50 6.32 5.59
N PHE A 47 -1.90 6.60 4.36
CA PHE A 47 -3.19 6.18 3.83
C PHE A 47 -3.08 4.77 3.24
N VAL A 48 -3.82 3.83 3.81
CA VAL A 48 -3.99 2.49 3.24
C VAL A 48 -5.28 2.48 2.43
N VAL A 49 -5.16 2.21 1.13
CA VAL A 49 -6.25 2.39 0.16
C VAL A 49 -6.62 1.04 -0.46
N PRO A 50 -7.73 0.40 -0.01
CA PRO A 50 -8.21 -0.80 -0.66
C PRO A 50 -8.77 -0.49 -2.05
N THR A 51 -8.25 -1.17 -3.07
CA THR A 51 -8.68 -0.99 -4.47
C THR A 51 -10.16 -1.33 -4.62
N ALA A 52 -10.97 -0.38 -5.09
CA ALA A 52 -12.40 -0.61 -5.31
C ALA A 52 -12.65 -1.45 -6.57
N ASN A 53 -12.17 -0.98 -7.71
CA ASN A 53 -12.39 -1.55 -9.03
C ASN A 53 -11.04 -1.84 -9.73
N PRO A 54 -10.38 -2.99 -9.45
CA PRO A 54 -9.07 -3.28 -10.01
C PRO A 54 -9.12 -3.39 -11.54
N PRO A 55 -8.22 -2.70 -12.29
CA PRO A 55 -8.28 -2.65 -13.75
C PRO A 55 -7.94 -3.98 -14.44
N HIS A 56 -7.25 -4.90 -13.75
CA HIS A 56 -6.62 -6.09 -14.34
C HIS A 56 -7.13 -7.43 -13.78
N ARG A 57 -8.17 -7.44 -12.94
CA ARG A 57 -8.69 -8.68 -12.34
C ARG A 57 -10.20 -8.78 -12.49
N ALA A 58 -10.69 -10.01 -12.73
CA ALA A 58 -12.12 -10.30 -12.68
C ALA A 58 -12.64 -10.14 -11.24
N TYR A 59 -13.84 -9.58 -11.09
CA TYR A 59 -14.48 -9.31 -9.79
C TYR A 59 -14.79 -10.58 -8.99
N ASP A 60 -14.93 -11.72 -9.65
CA ASP A 60 -15.42 -12.97 -9.05
C ASP A 60 -14.54 -13.56 -7.95
N ASP A 61 -13.26 -13.12 -7.88
CA ASP A 61 -12.29 -13.58 -6.87
C ASP A 61 -12.15 -12.64 -5.65
N PHE A 62 -12.89 -11.52 -5.64
CA PHE A 62 -12.78 -10.54 -4.57
C PHE A 62 -13.96 -10.60 -3.62
N VAL A 63 -13.67 -10.59 -2.32
CA VAL A 63 -14.72 -10.25 -1.35
C VAL A 63 -15.09 -8.76 -1.48
N PRO A 64 -16.33 -8.37 -1.08
CA PRO A 64 -16.79 -6.98 -1.17
C PRO A 64 -15.76 -5.98 -0.63
N ALA A 65 -15.73 -4.78 -1.23
CA ALA A 65 -14.78 -3.74 -0.86
C ALA A 65 -14.92 -3.34 0.61
N GLU A 66 -16.15 -3.33 1.13
CA GLU A 66 -16.47 -3.05 2.53
C GLU A 66 -15.84 -4.08 3.47
N CYS A 67 -15.89 -5.37 3.12
CA CYS A 67 -15.24 -6.41 3.92
C CYS A 67 -13.72 -6.24 3.96
N ARG A 68 -13.10 -5.79 2.86
CA ARG A 68 -11.66 -5.53 2.81
C ARG A 68 -11.28 -4.29 3.60
N PHE A 69 -12.14 -3.28 3.58
CA PHE A 69 -12.01 -2.08 4.41
C PHE A 69 -12.09 -2.43 5.91
N ASP A 70 -13.09 -3.23 6.30
CA ASP A 70 -13.24 -3.68 7.69
C ASP A 70 -12.02 -4.48 8.17
N MET A 71 -11.51 -5.40 7.33
CA MET A 71 -10.31 -6.17 7.66
C MET A 71 -9.08 -5.28 7.82
N LEU A 72 -8.92 -4.24 6.99
CA LEU A 72 -7.85 -3.25 7.14
C LEU A 72 -8.00 -2.46 8.43
N SER A 73 -9.21 -2.01 8.76
CA SER A 73 -9.50 -1.30 10.00
C SER A 73 -9.16 -2.16 11.24
N LEU A 74 -9.46 -3.46 11.20
CA LEU A 74 -9.09 -4.39 12.25
C LEU A 74 -7.58 -4.67 12.32
N ALA A 75 -6.89 -4.63 11.18
CA ALA A 75 -5.46 -4.91 11.10
C ALA A 75 -4.59 -3.75 11.60
N PHE A 76 -5.04 -2.50 11.38
CA PHE A 76 -4.27 -1.29 11.67
C PHE A 76 -4.88 -0.41 12.78
N GLY A 77 -6.01 -0.80 13.37
CA GLY A 77 -6.86 0.05 14.20
C GLY A 77 -6.18 0.78 15.36
N ASP A 78 -5.08 0.25 15.89
CA ASP A 78 -4.34 0.87 16.99
C ASP A 78 -3.21 1.82 16.51
N ASN A 79 -2.90 1.84 15.22
CA ASN A 79 -1.82 2.65 14.67
C ASN A 79 -2.33 4.04 14.28
N LYS A 80 -2.04 5.05 15.10
CA LYS A 80 -2.50 6.45 14.91
C LYS A 80 -1.92 7.13 13.66
N THR A 81 -0.86 6.60 13.09
CA THR A 81 -0.26 7.12 11.84
C THR A 81 -1.00 6.59 10.62
N VAL A 82 -1.71 5.44 10.75
CA VAL A 82 -2.42 4.79 9.65
C VAL A 82 -3.87 5.27 9.58
N GLU A 83 -4.32 5.58 8.37
CA GLU A 83 -5.71 5.89 8.05
C GLU A 83 -6.17 5.02 6.88
N ILE A 84 -7.26 4.27 7.07
CA ILE A 84 -7.86 3.48 6.01
C ILE A 84 -8.76 4.41 5.19
N SER A 85 -8.47 4.54 3.89
CA SER A 85 -9.17 5.49 3.02
C SER A 85 -10.10 4.78 2.04
N ASP A 86 -11.35 5.25 1.99
CA ASP A 86 -12.38 4.82 1.04
C ASP A 86 -12.41 5.65 -0.25
N ILE A 87 -11.39 6.45 -0.49
CA ILE A 87 -11.31 7.42 -1.60
C ILE A 87 -11.62 6.82 -2.98
N GLU A 88 -11.34 5.52 -3.17
CA GLU A 88 -11.64 4.80 -4.41
C GLU A 88 -13.08 4.28 -4.47
N PHE A 89 -13.77 4.12 -3.34
CA PHE A 89 -15.16 3.62 -3.29
C PHE A 89 -16.17 4.64 -3.79
N GLN A 90 -15.78 5.90 -3.80
CA GLN A 90 -16.64 7.01 -4.23
C GLN A 90 -16.79 7.12 -5.76
N SER A 91 -16.14 6.21 -6.53
CA SER A 91 -16.15 6.23 -7.98
C SER A 91 -16.47 4.85 -8.56
N SER A 92 -17.37 4.79 -9.53
CA SER A 92 -17.63 3.59 -10.33
C SER A 92 -16.55 3.34 -11.41
N GLN A 93 -15.61 4.26 -11.60
CA GLN A 93 -14.52 4.12 -12.56
C GLN A 93 -13.47 3.12 -12.08
N LYS A 94 -12.62 2.67 -13.01
CA LYS A 94 -11.46 1.84 -12.68
C LYS A 94 -10.53 2.58 -11.72
N SER A 95 -10.06 1.85 -10.71
CA SER A 95 -9.13 2.35 -9.69
C SER A 95 -7.72 2.44 -10.26
N TYR A 96 -7.37 3.59 -10.82
CA TYR A 96 -6.01 3.88 -11.25
C TYR A 96 -5.29 4.70 -10.18
N THR A 97 -4.15 4.21 -9.71
CA THR A 97 -3.35 4.86 -8.65
C THR A 97 -2.96 6.30 -8.99
N TYR A 98 -2.74 6.60 -10.28
CA TYR A 98 -2.50 7.99 -10.72
C TYR A 98 -3.64 8.93 -10.30
N ASN A 99 -4.89 8.54 -10.55
CA ASN A 99 -6.05 9.36 -10.18
C ASN A 99 -6.21 9.46 -8.65
N THR A 100 -5.92 8.39 -7.94
CA THR A 100 -5.97 8.35 -6.47
C THR A 100 -4.93 9.31 -5.87
N VAL A 101 -3.72 9.32 -6.39
CA VAL A 101 -2.65 10.24 -5.97
C VAL A 101 -3.03 11.70 -6.23
N LEU A 102 -3.60 12.02 -7.40
CA LEU A 102 -4.04 13.38 -7.70
C LEU A 102 -5.13 13.88 -6.74
N LYS A 103 -6.08 13.01 -6.36
CA LYS A 103 -7.10 13.36 -5.35
C LYS A 103 -6.45 13.65 -3.99
N PHE A 104 -5.47 12.84 -3.55
CA PHE A 104 -4.74 13.13 -2.32
C PHE A 104 -3.99 14.45 -2.38
N LYS A 105 -3.35 14.78 -3.49
CA LYS A 105 -2.68 16.09 -3.67
C LYS A 105 -3.66 17.25 -3.56
N GLU A 106 -4.82 17.14 -4.17
CA GLU A 106 -5.87 18.15 -4.07
C GLU A 106 -6.35 18.33 -2.63
N MET A 107 -6.55 17.24 -1.89
CA MET A 107 -7.03 17.25 -0.50
C MET A 107 -6.00 17.76 0.51
N LEU A 108 -4.72 17.42 0.31
CA LEU A 108 -3.67 17.63 1.30
C LEU A 108 -2.80 18.86 1.03
N GLY A 109 -2.82 19.40 -0.20
CA GLY A 109 -1.96 20.51 -0.61
C GLY A 109 -0.49 20.11 -0.71
N GLU A 110 0.41 21.04 -0.36
CA GLU A 110 1.86 20.81 -0.45
C GLU A 110 2.34 19.80 0.59
N CYS A 111 2.77 18.62 0.12
CA CYS A 111 3.34 17.55 0.93
C CYS A 111 4.30 16.68 0.12
N GLU A 112 5.14 15.90 0.79
CA GLU A 112 5.95 14.85 0.17
C GLU A 112 5.15 13.55 0.14
N LEU A 113 4.86 13.02 -1.06
CA LEU A 113 4.13 11.78 -1.25
C LEU A 113 5.05 10.60 -1.49
N PHE A 114 4.83 9.52 -0.76
CA PHE A 114 5.55 8.24 -0.86
C PHE A 114 4.55 7.15 -1.24
N LEU A 115 4.75 6.51 -2.40
CA LEU A 115 3.90 5.42 -2.86
C LEU A 115 4.56 4.08 -2.49
N ILE A 116 3.95 3.38 -1.54
CA ILE A 116 4.43 2.08 -1.07
C ILE A 116 3.77 0.99 -1.90
N VAL A 117 4.59 0.13 -2.51
CA VAL A 117 4.12 -0.98 -3.35
C VAL A 117 4.89 -2.26 -3.01
N GLY A 118 4.23 -3.41 -3.13
CA GLY A 118 4.92 -4.70 -3.04
C GLY A 118 5.87 -4.92 -4.22
N GLN A 119 6.86 -5.80 -4.04
CA GLN A 119 7.87 -6.11 -5.06
C GLN A 119 7.29 -6.42 -6.44
N ASP A 120 6.23 -7.25 -6.51
CA ASP A 120 5.64 -7.67 -7.79
C ASP A 120 5.01 -6.48 -8.53
N GLN A 121 4.43 -5.55 -7.77
CA GLN A 121 3.85 -4.32 -8.29
C GLN A 121 4.94 -3.34 -8.74
N PHE A 122 6.05 -3.28 -8.01
CA PHE A 122 7.21 -2.48 -8.41
C PHE A 122 7.78 -2.96 -9.74
N LEU A 123 8.03 -4.28 -9.88
CA LEU A 123 8.60 -4.89 -11.09
C LEU A 123 7.65 -4.92 -12.31
N SER A 124 6.45 -4.39 -12.17
CA SER A 124 5.46 -4.20 -13.26
C SER A 124 4.92 -2.79 -13.33
N PHE A 125 5.60 -1.84 -12.69
CA PHE A 125 5.12 -0.47 -12.56
C PHE A 125 5.05 0.27 -13.90
N ASP A 126 5.91 -0.07 -14.85
CA ASP A 126 5.91 0.40 -16.24
C ASP A 126 4.59 0.13 -16.99
N LYS A 127 3.80 -0.83 -16.51
CA LYS A 127 2.48 -1.19 -17.07
C LYS A 127 1.31 -0.44 -16.44
N TRP A 128 1.59 0.40 -15.44
CA TRP A 128 0.55 1.14 -14.75
C TRP A 128 0.06 2.32 -15.60
N TYR A 129 -1.22 2.62 -15.48
CA TYR A 129 -1.81 3.76 -16.18
C TYR A 129 -1.10 5.06 -15.80
N ASN A 130 -0.60 5.79 -16.79
CA ASN A 130 0.13 7.06 -16.61
C ASN A 130 1.33 6.97 -15.64
N TYR A 131 2.07 5.86 -15.62
CA TYR A 131 3.14 5.63 -14.65
C TYR A 131 4.22 6.72 -14.67
N GLU A 132 4.60 7.26 -15.84
CA GLU A 132 5.59 8.34 -15.93
C GLU A 132 5.10 9.64 -15.27
N ALA A 133 3.80 9.96 -15.42
CA ALA A 133 3.20 11.10 -14.74
C ALA A 133 3.07 10.83 -13.23
N LEU A 134 2.73 9.60 -12.84
CA LEU A 134 2.67 9.18 -11.43
C LEU A 134 4.03 9.31 -10.74
N LEU A 135 5.14 8.92 -11.40
CA LEU A 135 6.50 9.04 -10.87
C LEU A 135 6.95 10.49 -10.62
N LYS A 136 6.33 11.48 -11.28
CA LYS A 136 6.58 12.90 -11.01
C LYS A 136 5.89 13.39 -9.74
N GLU A 137 4.88 12.68 -9.28
CA GLU A 137 4.04 13.06 -8.15
C GLU A 137 4.45 12.40 -6.84
N VAL A 138 5.13 11.25 -6.91
CA VAL A 138 5.45 10.43 -5.73
C VAL A 138 6.90 9.95 -5.73
N THR A 139 7.44 9.68 -4.55
CA THR A 139 8.64 8.86 -4.40
C THR A 139 8.21 7.40 -4.21
N LEU A 140 8.69 6.52 -5.11
CA LEU A 140 8.32 5.10 -5.09
C LEU A 140 9.08 4.36 -3.99
N CYS A 141 8.38 3.47 -3.26
CA CYS A 141 8.90 2.74 -2.12
C CYS A 141 8.55 1.24 -2.25
N THR A 142 9.54 0.37 -2.07
CA THR A 142 9.35 -1.09 -2.10
C THR A 142 10.36 -1.81 -1.21
N ALA A 143 10.16 -3.11 -0.98
CA ALA A 143 11.10 -3.97 -0.30
C ALA A 143 11.31 -5.27 -1.09
N ALA A 144 12.52 -5.81 -1.03
CA ALA A 144 12.83 -7.12 -1.61
C ALA A 144 12.24 -8.23 -0.73
N ARG A 145 11.49 -9.16 -1.32
CA ARG A 145 10.96 -10.34 -0.61
C ARG A 145 11.98 -11.45 -0.44
N GLU A 146 12.97 -11.48 -1.30
CA GLU A 146 14.02 -12.49 -1.35
C GLU A 146 15.39 -11.83 -1.53
N LYS A 147 16.45 -12.45 -1.00
CA LYS A 147 17.83 -11.91 -1.12
C LYS A 147 18.23 -11.60 -2.56
N ASN A 148 17.83 -12.44 -3.52
CA ASN A 148 18.18 -12.28 -4.94
C ASN A 148 17.26 -11.27 -5.68
N SER A 149 16.22 -10.75 -5.04
CA SER A 149 15.29 -9.81 -5.67
C SER A 149 15.77 -8.37 -5.64
N ARG A 150 16.73 -8.06 -4.74
CA ARG A 150 17.23 -6.69 -4.57
C ARG A 150 17.89 -6.17 -5.85
N GLU A 151 18.75 -6.96 -6.46
CA GLU A 151 19.43 -6.60 -7.71
C GLU A 151 18.42 -6.36 -8.86
N LYS A 152 17.40 -7.22 -8.96
CA LYS A 152 16.34 -7.07 -9.96
C LYS A 152 15.54 -5.78 -9.78
N ILE A 153 15.26 -5.39 -8.54
CA ILE A 153 14.58 -4.13 -8.22
C ILE A 153 15.45 -2.93 -8.62
N ILE A 154 16.74 -2.97 -8.30
CA ILE A 154 17.70 -1.90 -8.63
C ILE A 154 17.82 -1.76 -10.15
N ASP A 155 18.02 -2.87 -10.86
CA ASP A 155 18.12 -2.86 -12.32
C ASP A 155 16.84 -2.32 -12.96
N PHE A 156 15.67 -2.78 -12.54
CA PHE A 156 14.38 -2.30 -13.05
C PHE A 156 14.15 -0.82 -12.76
N ALA A 157 14.51 -0.34 -11.57
CA ALA A 157 14.40 1.06 -11.21
C ALA A 157 15.27 1.96 -12.12
N GLN A 158 16.49 1.51 -12.43
CA GLN A 158 17.46 2.28 -13.22
C GLN A 158 17.25 2.13 -14.73
N SER A 159 17.11 0.90 -15.21
CA SER A 159 17.07 0.61 -16.65
C SER A 159 15.69 0.80 -17.30
N THR A 160 14.62 0.55 -16.53
CA THR A 160 13.24 0.59 -17.06
C THR A 160 12.49 1.86 -16.62
N LEU A 161 12.53 2.17 -15.31
CA LEU A 161 11.81 3.33 -14.79
C LEU A 161 12.63 4.62 -14.81
N HIS A 162 13.95 4.54 -15.03
CA HIS A 162 14.89 5.67 -15.05
C HIS A 162 14.80 6.55 -13.79
N LEU A 163 14.69 5.90 -12.62
CA LEU A 163 14.50 6.60 -11.34
C LEU A 163 15.84 7.08 -10.77
N ASP A 164 15.94 8.38 -10.52
CA ASP A 164 17.03 8.98 -9.74
C ASP A 164 16.84 8.79 -8.23
N LYS A 165 15.57 8.67 -7.79
CA LYS A 165 15.22 8.57 -6.37
C LYS A 165 14.06 7.58 -6.16
N TYR A 166 14.31 6.58 -5.32
CA TYR A 166 13.31 5.63 -4.80
C TYR A 166 13.81 5.08 -3.46
N TYR A 167 12.95 4.41 -2.71
CA TYR A 167 13.33 3.74 -1.49
C TYR A 167 13.19 2.22 -1.64
N LEU A 168 14.30 1.53 -1.49
CA LEU A 168 14.37 0.08 -1.38
C LEU A 168 14.75 -0.27 0.06
N ALA A 169 13.74 -0.59 0.86
CA ALA A 169 13.94 -0.88 2.27
C ALA A 169 14.78 -2.15 2.48
N ASP A 170 15.60 -2.11 3.53
CA ASP A 170 16.51 -3.18 3.92
C ASP A 170 16.07 -3.75 5.28
N PHE A 171 15.01 -4.55 5.25
CA PHE A 171 14.50 -5.27 6.39
C PHE A 171 14.14 -6.71 5.98
N GLU A 172 13.99 -7.61 6.93
CA GLU A 172 13.55 -8.98 6.65
C GLU A 172 12.03 -9.02 6.48
N PRO A 173 11.53 -9.17 5.25
CA PRO A 173 10.10 -9.07 5.00
C PRO A 173 9.36 -10.31 5.50
N VAL A 174 8.17 -10.12 6.04
CA VAL A 174 7.25 -11.22 6.32
C VAL A 174 6.67 -11.72 5.00
N VAL A 175 7.16 -12.88 4.54
CA VAL A 175 6.79 -13.46 3.23
C VAL A 175 5.45 -14.18 3.32
N VAL A 176 4.38 -13.44 3.02
CA VAL A 176 3.01 -13.94 2.95
C VAL A 176 2.34 -13.37 1.70
N SER A 177 1.43 -14.12 1.09
CA SER A 177 0.58 -13.61 0.00
C SER A 177 -0.90 -13.83 0.32
N SER A 178 -1.76 -12.93 -0.19
CA SER A 178 -3.22 -13.09 -0.05
C SER A 178 -3.72 -14.39 -0.68
N SER A 179 -3.11 -14.85 -1.78
CA SER A 179 -3.46 -16.12 -2.41
C SER A 179 -3.18 -17.30 -1.50
N TYR A 180 -2.02 -17.31 -0.84
CA TYR A 180 -1.67 -18.35 0.14
C TYR A 180 -2.63 -18.36 1.33
N VAL A 181 -3.01 -17.17 1.84
CA VAL A 181 -3.99 -17.06 2.92
C VAL A 181 -5.34 -17.64 2.49
N ARG A 182 -5.83 -17.33 1.28
CA ARG A 182 -7.10 -17.88 0.76
C ARG A 182 -7.05 -19.40 0.58
N GLU A 183 -5.92 -19.93 0.10
CA GLU A 183 -5.70 -21.37 -0.01
C GLU A 183 -5.81 -22.07 1.35
N LYS A 184 -5.15 -21.53 2.39
CA LYS A 184 -5.26 -22.03 3.77
C LYS A 184 -6.70 -22.04 4.27
N ILE A 185 -7.46 -20.96 4.03
CA ILE A 185 -8.87 -20.87 4.42
C ILE A 185 -9.69 -21.95 3.71
N ALA A 186 -9.53 -22.11 2.40
CA ALA A 186 -10.26 -23.09 1.61
C ALA A 186 -9.99 -24.52 2.06
N ASN A 187 -8.81 -24.81 2.59
CA ASN A 187 -8.41 -26.10 3.13
C ASN A 187 -8.77 -26.28 4.61
N GLY A 188 -9.35 -25.27 5.27
CA GLY A 188 -9.65 -25.32 6.71
C GLY A 188 -8.43 -25.32 7.63
N GLU A 189 -7.29 -24.82 7.13
CA GLU A 189 -6.02 -24.76 7.85
C GLU A 189 -5.91 -23.50 8.72
N SER A 190 -4.96 -23.51 9.67
CA SER A 190 -4.70 -22.38 10.58
C SER A 190 -4.12 -21.16 9.82
N LEU A 191 -4.55 -19.97 10.23
CA LEU A 191 -4.01 -18.68 9.75
C LEU A 191 -3.03 -18.05 10.74
N ALA A 192 -2.64 -18.76 11.80
CA ALA A 192 -1.72 -18.26 12.82
C ALA A 192 -0.41 -17.77 12.18
N GLY A 193 -0.01 -16.54 12.51
CA GLY A 193 1.18 -15.90 11.96
C GLY A 193 1.04 -15.35 10.52
N LEU A 194 -0.08 -15.61 9.83
CA LEU A 194 -0.34 -15.11 8.47
C LEU A 194 -1.13 -13.80 8.49
N VAL A 195 -2.13 -13.71 9.35
CA VAL A 195 -2.99 -12.53 9.55
C VAL A 195 -3.12 -12.22 11.04
N PRO A 196 -3.50 -11.00 11.44
CA PRO A 196 -3.89 -10.71 12.82
C PRO A 196 -5.08 -11.55 13.26
N GLU A 197 -5.16 -11.88 14.54
CA GLU A 197 -6.28 -12.66 15.12
C GLU A 197 -7.63 -11.98 14.89
N SER A 198 -7.69 -10.66 14.98
CA SER A 198 -8.88 -9.85 14.69
C SER A 198 -9.40 -10.07 13.26
N VAL A 199 -8.48 -10.13 12.28
CA VAL A 199 -8.79 -10.39 10.87
C VAL A 199 -9.23 -11.84 10.66
N GLU A 200 -8.55 -12.81 11.29
CA GLU A 200 -8.94 -14.23 11.23
C GLU A 200 -10.37 -14.44 11.78
N ASN A 201 -10.67 -13.83 12.91
CA ASN A 201 -12.00 -13.90 13.53
C ASN A 201 -13.07 -13.26 12.64
N TYR A 202 -12.78 -12.14 12.00
CA TYR A 202 -13.67 -11.49 11.04
C TYR A 202 -13.94 -12.41 9.83
N ILE A 203 -12.90 -12.98 9.23
CA ILE A 203 -13.01 -13.92 8.10
C ILE A 203 -13.91 -15.08 8.46
N LYS A 204 -13.71 -15.72 9.62
CA LYS A 204 -14.51 -16.84 10.11
C LYS A 204 -15.98 -16.45 10.35
N SER A 205 -16.21 -15.30 11.00
CA SER A 205 -17.57 -14.84 11.33
C SER A 205 -18.41 -14.50 10.11
N LYS A 206 -17.76 -14.02 9.03
CA LYS A 206 -18.41 -13.66 7.76
C LYS A 206 -18.40 -14.81 6.73
N GLY A 207 -17.73 -15.93 7.03
CA GLY A 207 -17.60 -17.04 6.09
C GLY A 207 -16.88 -16.70 4.80
N LEU A 208 -15.90 -15.78 4.86
CA LEU A 208 -15.19 -15.29 3.67
C LEU A 208 -14.17 -16.33 3.17
N TYR A 209 -13.96 -16.38 1.86
CA TYR A 209 -12.96 -17.21 1.17
C TYR A 209 -13.17 -18.74 1.32
N ASN A 210 -14.28 -19.20 1.88
CA ASN A 210 -14.58 -20.61 1.93
C ASN A 210 -14.71 -21.18 0.52
N ALA A 211 -14.28 -22.45 0.32
CA ALA A 211 -14.50 -23.13 -0.95
C ALA A 211 -16.00 -23.03 -1.32
N LYS A 212 -16.31 -22.59 -2.54
CA LYS A 212 -17.70 -22.62 -3.05
C LYS A 212 -18.15 -24.09 -2.96
N ARG A 213 -19.11 -24.36 -2.10
CA ARG A 213 -19.77 -25.67 -2.01
C ARG A 213 -20.56 -25.96 -3.27
#